data_12b01eb6aed51cd4797bfc54e0b2003b
#
_entry.id   12b01eb6aed51cd4797bfc54e0b2003b
#
_cell.length_a   1.000
_cell.length_b   1.000
_cell.length_c   1.000
_cell.angle_alpha   90.00
_cell.angle_beta   90.00
_cell.angle_gamma   90.00
#
_symmetry.space_group_name_H-M   'P 1'
#
loop_
_entity.id
_entity.type
_entity.pdbx_description
1 polymer ?
#
loop_
_entity_poly.entity_id
_entity_poly.type
_entity_poly.pdbx_seq_one_letter_code
_entity_poly.pdbx_strand_id
1 'polypeptide(L)'
;MKKLNICLLNDSFPPVIDGVANAVLNYAAHIQKSLGNALVVTPDYPGAKDDYAFPVIRYQSFNTEKLVGYRTGNPLSSGLLKKIGEHDIDIIHTHCPLISGYIARMLRETTSAPI
;
A
#
# COMPACT_ATOMS: atom_id res chain seq x y z
N MET A 1 3.66 -24.09 9.53
CA MET A 1 2.91 -23.44 8.43
C MET A 1 3.61 -22.15 8.07
N LYS A 2 3.87 -21.93 6.78
CA LYS A 2 4.49 -20.70 6.31
C LYS A 2 3.52 -19.52 6.46
N LYS A 3 3.99 -18.42 7.03
CA LYS A 3 3.21 -17.19 7.09
C LYS A 3 3.20 -16.53 5.71
N LEU A 4 2.02 -16.06 5.30
CA LEU A 4 1.88 -15.34 4.04
C LEU A 4 2.31 -13.88 4.19
N ASN A 5 2.95 -13.35 3.15
CA ASN A 5 3.29 -11.95 3.04
C ASN A 5 2.25 -11.27 2.14
N ILE A 6 1.43 -10.42 2.71
CA ILE A 6 0.29 -9.81 2.02
C ILE A 6 0.56 -8.32 1.85
N CYS A 7 0.59 -7.89 0.58
CA CYS A 7 0.76 -6.49 0.22
C CYS A 7 -0.61 -5.84 0.03
N LEU A 8 -0.89 -4.81 0.83
CA LEU A 8 -2.12 -4.04 0.73
C LEU A 8 -1.82 -2.71 0.05
N LEU A 9 -2.43 -2.50 -1.10
CA LEU A 9 -2.27 -1.28 -1.87
C LEU A 9 -3.52 -0.43 -1.77
N ASN A 10 -3.36 0.83 -1.39
CA ASN A 10 -4.46 1.78 -1.38
C ASN A 10 -3.94 3.18 -1.66
N ASP A 11 -4.79 4.01 -2.25
CA ASP A 11 -4.43 5.38 -2.60
C ASP A 11 -4.53 6.33 -1.41
N SER A 12 -5.06 5.87 -0.28
CA SER A 12 -5.11 6.63 0.96
C SER A 12 -4.79 5.75 2.16
N PHE A 13 -4.25 6.37 3.22
CA PHE A 13 -3.94 5.71 4.48
C PHE A 13 -3.84 6.82 5.55
N PRO A 14 -4.03 6.52 6.84
CA PRO A 14 -3.84 7.57 7.86
C PRO A 14 -2.50 8.31 7.68
N PRO A 15 -2.44 9.62 7.84
CA PRO A 15 -3.38 10.49 8.55
C PRO A 15 -4.60 10.94 7.73
N VAL A 16 -4.77 10.49 6.50
CA VAL A 16 -6.00 10.78 5.74
C VAL A 16 -7.18 10.15 6.45
N ILE A 17 -8.23 10.93 6.70
CA ILE A 17 -9.42 10.46 7.41
C ILE A 17 -10.50 10.11 6.39
N ASP A 18 -10.62 8.82 6.07
CA ASP A 18 -11.72 8.30 5.26
C ASP A 18 -11.95 6.82 5.61
N GLY A 19 -13.10 6.28 5.17
CA GLY A 19 -13.51 4.92 5.52
C GLY A 19 -12.59 3.86 4.92
N VAL A 20 -12.04 4.10 3.72
CA VAL A 20 -11.15 3.15 3.05
C VAL A 20 -9.80 3.11 3.76
N ALA A 21 -9.24 4.27 4.11
CA ALA A 21 -7.99 4.34 4.85
C ALA A 21 -8.08 3.58 6.17
N ASN A 22 -9.17 3.76 6.91
CA ASN A 22 -9.40 3.05 8.16
C ASN A 22 -9.58 1.55 7.95
N ALA A 23 -10.26 1.14 6.88
CA ALA A 23 -10.43 -0.28 6.56
C ALA A 23 -9.10 -0.95 6.27
N VAL A 24 -8.23 -0.29 5.48
CA VAL A 24 -6.91 -0.82 5.15
C VAL A 24 -6.06 -0.96 6.42
N LEU A 25 -6.09 0.04 7.30
CA LEU A 25 -5.38 -0.02 8.57
C LEU A 25 -5.85 -1.21 9.41
N ASN A 26 -7.16 -1.42 9.52
CA ASN A 26 -7.71 -2.51 10.29
C ASN A 26 -7.38 -3.89 9.69
N TYR A 27 -7.43 -4.03 8.37
CA TYR A 27 -7.03 -5.26 7.70
C TYR A 27 -5.55 -5.56 7.91
N ALA A 28 -4.69 -4.56 7.76
CA ALA A 28 -3.25 -4.74 7.96
C ALA A 28 -2.93 -5.17 9.39
N ALA A 29 -3.55 -4.52 10.37
CA ALA A 29 -3.35 -4.85 11.77
C ALA A 29 -3.81 -6.29 12.08
N HIS A 30 -4.95 -6.69 11.55
CA HIS A 30 -5.48 -8.05 11.75
C HIS A 30 -4.61 -9.10 11.08
N ILE A 31 -4.18 -8.85 9.85
CA ILE A 31 -3.29 -9.77 9.13
C ILE A 31 -1.98 -9.95 9.89
N GLN A 32 -1.37 -8.86 10.33
CA GLN A 32 -0.09 -8.92 11.05
C GLN A 32 -0.22 -9.69 12.37
N LYS A 33 -1.35 -9.54 13.04
CA LYS A 33 -1.59 -10.19 14.33
C LYS A 33 -1.89 -11.68 14.20
N SER A 34 -2.67 -12.07 13.17
CA SER A 34 -3.32 -13.39 13.16
C SER A 34 -3.01 -14.27 11.95
N LEU A 35 -2.67 -13.69 10.78
CA LEU A 35 -2.58 -14.44 9.53
C LEU A 35 -1.18 -14.53 8.95
N GLY A 36 -0.36 -13.54 9.12
CA GLY A 36 0.96 -13.51 8.51
C GLY A 36 1.63 -12.17 8.66
N ASN A 37 2.24 -11.68 7.58
CA ASN A 37 2.90 -10.38 7.55
C ASN A 37 2.17 -9.46 6.59
N ALA A 38 1.84 -8.26 7.06
CA ALA A 38 1.22 -7.23 6.25
C ALA A 38 2.28 -6.22 5.79
N LEU A 39 2.12 -5.74 4.56
CA LEU A 39 2.87 -4.60 4.04
C LEU A 39 1.87 -3.66 3.42
N VAL A 40 1.84 -2.41 3.87
CA VAL A 40 0.97 -1.38 3.28
C VAL A 40 1.80 -0.52 2.34
N VAL A 41 1.29 -0.30 1.12
CA VAL A 41 1.91 0.56 0.12
C VAL A 41 0.91 1.66 -0.24
N THR A 42 1.28 2.90 0.00
CA THR A 42 0.37 4.04 -0.11
C THR A 42 1.14 5.30 -0.49
N PRO A 43 0.49 6.30 -1.10
CA PRO A 43 1.15 7.57 -1.40
C PRO A 43 1.63 8.29 -0.16
N ASP A 44 2.71 9.05 -0.29
CA ASP A 44 3.21 9.88 0.79
C ASP A 44 2.22 10.97 1.14
N TYR A 45 2.19 11.35 2.41
CA TYR A 45 1.32 12.41 2.92
C TYR A 45 2.10 13.23 3.96
N PRO A 46 2.07 14.57 3.86
CA PRO A 46 2.80 15.41 4.81
C PRO A 46 2.39 15.14 6.26
N GLY A 47 3.37 14.98 7.13
CA GLY A 47 3.13 14.73 8.54
C GLY A 47 2.80 13.29 8.90
N ALA A 48 2.82 12.36 7.93
CA ALA A 48 2.53 10.96 8.20
C ALA A 48 3.57 10.36 9.15
N LYS A 49 3.09 9.62 10.14
CA LYS A 49 3.93 8.86 11.08
C LYS A 49 3.45 7.42 11.06
N ASP A 50 4.26 6.55 10.48
CA ASP A 50 3.88 5.14 10.27
C ASP A 50 4.46 4.26 11.38
N ASP A 51 3.93 4.44 12.58
CA ASP A 51 4.35 3.71 13.77
C ASP A 51 3.39 2.55 14.05
N TYR A 52 3.49 1.53 13.21
CA TYR A 52 2.62 0.35 13.26
C TYR A 52 3.45 -0.94 13.43
N ALA A 53 2.78 -2.03 13.78
CA ALA A 53 3.41 -3.34 13.92
C ALA A 53 3.81 -3.95 12.57
N PHE A 54 3.37 -3.37 11.47
CA PHE A 54 3.68 -3.77 10.10
C PHE A 54 4.38 -2.64 9.36
N PRO A 55 5.20 -2.93 8.34
CA PRO A 55 5.86 -1.89 7.55
C PRO A 55 4.88 -1.17 6.63
N VAL A 56 5.15 0.11 6.41
CA VAL A 56 4.42 0.96 5.46
C VAL A 56 5.43 1.56 4.50
N ILE A 57 5.24 1.30 3.20
CA ILE A 57 6.04 1.92 2.15
C ILE A 57 5.23 3.06 1.55
N ARG A 58 5.78 4.27 1.60
CA ARG A 58 5.15 5.43 0.98
C ARG A 58 5.93 5.85 -0.24
N TYR A 59 5.23 6.05 -1.35
CA TYR A 59 5.83 6.48 -2.59
C TYR A 59 5.45 7.93 -2.89
N GLN A 60 6.22 8.58 -3.77
CA GLN A 60 6.05 9.98 -4.10
C GLN A 60 4.60 10.31 -4.47
N SER A 61 4.09 11.42 -3.95
CA SER A 61 2.76 11.92 -4.28
C SER A 61 2.82 13.38 -4.71
N PHE A 62 1.79 13.80 -5.43
CA PHE A 62 1.62 15.18 -5.88
C PHE A 62 0.51 15.85 -5.08
N ASN A 63 0.68 17.17 -4.82
CA ASN A 63 -0.36 17.93 -4.11
C ASN A 63 -1.47 18.31 -5.10
N THR A 64 -2.44 17.44 -5.23
CA THR A 64 -3.61 17.62 -6.10
C THR A 64 -4.89 17.86 -5.31
N GLU A 65 -4.79 18.19 -4.02
CA GLU A 65 -5.95 18.31 -3.14
C GLU A 65 -6.97 19.36 -3.63
N LYS A 66 -6.49 20.47 -4.22
CA LYS A 66 -7.36 21.51 -4.74
C LYS A 66 -8.13 21.07 -5.99
N LEU A 67 -7.61 20.10 -6.74
CA LEU A 67 -8.22 19.65 -7.98
C LEU A 67 -9.16 18.46 -7.77
N VAL A 68 -8.76 17.49 -6.97
CA VAL A 68 -9.49 16.22 -6.81
C VAL A 68 -9.81 15.87 -5.36
N GLY A 69 -9.47 16.73 -4.41
CA GLY A 69 -9.80 16.52 -2.98
C GLY A 69 -8.82 15.65 -2.22
N TYR A 70 -7.79 15.09 -2.87
CA TYR A 70 -6.78 14.26 -2.22
C TYR A 70 -5.46 14.31 -2.98
N ARG A 71 -4.39 13.83 -2.37
CA ARG A 71 -3.08 13.73 -3.02
C ARG A 71 -3.06 12.54 -3.96
N THR A 72 -2.39 12.70 -5.09
CA THR A 72 -2.28 11.64 -6.10
C THR A 72 -0.87 11.04 -6.07
N GLY A 73 -0.79 9.71 -5.95
CA GLY A 73 0.48 9.01 -5.95
C GLY A 73 1.13 8.93 -7.32
N ASN A 74 2.46 8.84 -7.33
CA ASN A 74 3.23 8.64 -8.55
C ASN A 74 3.60 7.16 -8.67
N PRO A 75 2.92 6.38 -9.54
CA PRO A 75 3.19 4.96 -9.68
C PRO A 75 4.55 4.65 -10.29
N LEU A 76 5.20 5.66 -10.89
CA LEU A 76 6.52 5.53 -11.47
C LEU A 76 7.62 5.99 -10.50
N SER A 77 7.31 6.12 -9.22
CA SER A 77 8.26 6.51 -8.19
C SER A 77 9.48 5.58 -8.20
N SER A 78 10.66 6.18 -8.19
CA SER A 78 11.93 5.45 -8.32
C SER A 78 12.11 4.42 -7.18
N GLY A 79 12.44 3.19 -7.56
CA GLY A 79 12.75 2.13 -6.59
C GLY A 79 11.54 1.53 -5.88
N LEU A 80 10.32 1.96 -6.19
CA LEU A 80 9.12 1.47 -5.51
C LEU A 80 8.95 -0.03 -5.65
N LEU A 81 8.98 -0.55 -6.88
CA LEU A 81 8.80 -1.98 -7.14
C LEU A 81 9.89 -2.82 -6.49
N LYS A 82 11.12 -2.31 -6.49
CA LYS A 82 12.24 -2.99 -5.84
C LYS A 82 12.03 -3.09 -4.33
N LYS A 83 11.60 -2.01 -3.68
CA LYS A 83 11.34 -2.00 -2.24
C LYS A 83 10.25 -3.00 -1.87
N ILE A 84 9.17 -3.05 -2.66
CA ILE A 84 8.08 -3.98 -2.42
C ILE A 84 8.56 -5.42 -2.63
N GLY A 85 9.33 -5.67 -3.68
CA GLY A 85 9.85 -6.99 -3.99
C GLY A 85 10.75 -7.58 -2.90
N GLU A 86 11.41 -6.74 -2.11
CA GLU A 86 12.25 -7.19 -0.99
C GLU A 86 11.45 -7.90 0.11
N HIS A 87 10.14 -7.76 0.12
CA HIS A 87 9.25 -8.36 1.12
C HIS A 87 8.70 -9.73 0.72
N ASP A 88 9.11 -10.30 -0.42
CA ASP A 88 8.66 -11.63 -0.88
C ASP A 88 7.13 -11.79 -0.86
N ILE A 89 6.44 -10.94 -1.62
CA ILE A 89 4.99 -10.86 -1.58
C ILE A 89 4.33 -12.14 -2.12
N ASP A 90 3.40 -12.70 -1.36
CA ASP A 90 2.62 -13.88 -1.74
C ASP A 90 1.25 -13.51 -2.33
N ILE A 91 0.62 -12.44 -1.83
CA ILE A 91 -0.69 -11.98 -2.28
C ILE A 91 -0.68 -10.47 -2.38
N ILE A 92 -1.28 -9.94 -3.44
CA ILE A 92 -1.48 -8.50 -3.63
C ILE A 92 -2.97 -8.21 -3.46
N HIS A 93 -3.28 -7.31 -2.52
CA HIS A 93 -4.66 -6.89 -2.26
C HIS A 93 -4.77 -5.38 -2.50
N THR A 94 -5.48 -4.99 -3.54
CA THR A 94 -5.69 -3.58 -3.87
C THR A 94 -7.12 -3.17 -3.54
N HIS A 95 -7.27 -2.02 -2.90
CA HIS A 95 -8.56 -1.48 -2.49
C HIS A 95 -9.08 -0.37 -3.40
N CYS A 96 -8.21 0.13 -4.28
CA CYS A 96 -8.54 1.23 -5.17
C CYS A 96 -8.07 0.88 -6.58
N PRO A 97 -8.92 1.06 -7.63
CA PRO A 97 -8.54 0.66 -8.98
C PRO A 97 -7.60 1.64 -9.69
N LEU A 98 -7.39 2.85 -9.18
CA LEU A 98 -6.58 3.87 -9.85
C LEU A 98 -5.08 3.58 -9.76
N ILE A 99 -4.34 4.38 -8.99
CA ILE A 99 -2.88 4.25 -8.90
C ILE A 99 -2.48 2.90 -8.28
N SER A 100 -3.16 2.49 -7.22
CA SER A 100 -2.89 1.21 -6.58
C SER A 100 -3.14 0.03 -7.50
N GLY A 101 -4.17 0.09 -8.33
CA GLY A 101 -4.45 -0.94 -9.34
C GLY A 101 -3.35 -1.04 -10.38
N TYR A 102 -2.79 0.10 -10.81
CA TYR A 102 -1.66 0.13 -11.74
C TYR A 102 -0.42 -0.51 -11.11
N ILE A 103 -0.10 -0.16 -9.87
CA ILE A 103 1.03 -0.73 -9.13
C ILE A 103 0.84 -2.25 -8.95
N ALA A 104 -0.39 -2.68 -8.62
CA ALA A 104 -0.69 -4.09 -8.47
C ALA A 104 -0.40 -4.89 -9.74
N ARG A 105 -0.76 -4.35 -10.90
CA ARG A 105 -0.46 -4.99 -12.19
C ARG A 105 1.03 -5.10 -12.43
N MET A 106 1.79 -4.03 -12.16
CA MET A 106 3.24 -4.07 -12.32
C MET A 106 3.88 -5.10 -11.39
N LEU A 107 3.43 -5.17 -10.15
CA LEU A 107 3.92 -6.15 -9.19
C LEU A 107 3.62 -7.57 -9.63
N ARG A 108 2.43 -7.83 -10.16
CA ARG A 108 2.06 -9.15 -10.65
C ARG A 108 2.99 -9.62 -11.77
N GLU A 109 3.38 -8.71 -12.66
CA GLU A 109 4.30 -9.04 -13.76
C GLU A 109 5.71 -9.34 -13.25
N THR A 110 6.14 -8.69 -12.18
CA THR A 110 7.50 -8.85 -11.66
C THR A 110 7.62 -9.95 -10.61
N THR A 111 6.58 -10.20 -9.82
CA THR A 111 6.61 -11.15 -8.71
C THR A 111 5.80 -12.41 -8.95
N SER A 112 4.91 -12.41 -9.93
CA SER A 112 3.94 -13.49 -10.22
C SER A 112 2.95 -13.73 -9.07
N ALA A 113 2.86 -12.82 -8.11
CA ALA A 113 1.89 -12.94 -7.01
C ALA A 113 0.48 -12.63 -7.52
N PRO A 114 -0.55 -13.37 -7.10
CA PRO A 114 -1.93 -13.08 -7.47
C PRO A 114 -2.42 -11.79 -6.80
N ILE A 115 -3.32 -11.14 -7.50
CA ILE A 115 -4.00 -9.94 -7.00
C ILE A 115 -5.32 -10.34 -6.34
#